data_77567567020d4d41a5b7f6f99f683591
#
_entry.id   77567567020d4d41a5b7f6f99f683591
#
_cell.length_a   1.000
_cell.length_b   1.000
_cell.length_c   1.000
_cell.angle_alpha   90.00
_cell.angle_beta   90.00
_cell.angle_gamma   90.00
#
_symmetry.space_group_name_H-M   'P 1'
#
loop_
_entity.id
_entity.type
_entity.pdbx_description
1 polymer ?
#
loop_
_entity_poly.entity_id
_entity_poly.type
_entity_poly.pdbx_seq_one_letter_code
_entity_poly.pdbx_strand_id
1 'polypeptide(L)'
;MDSLTIEPVDNERTLRAFVRFPERLYRGDPNWVPPLRRDERARLSPSNPFFAHAEARLFLARRDGELVGRIAAILDRSHLTRWKDGAGFFGFFEAIEDEGVAGSLFEAVRGWLRARDLRVMRGPFNPSTNDMCGLLTEGFDLAPRIMMPYNPPYYPRLFQRAGLRLIHELLTYEVEAPPVLPEAIQRVAETARRRGVRVRCLNPRRLDEEAERFRQVYNASWAENWGFVPMSEGEAAWMASQLRQVL
;
A
#
# COMPACT_ATOMS: atom_id res chain seq x y z
N MET A 1 11.91 5.50 34.02
CA MET A 1 10.98 4.55 33.38
C MET A 1 10.76 5.03 31.98
N ASP A 2 11.19 4.25 30.97
CA ASP A 2 10.96 4.59 29.57
C ASP A 2 9.47 4.76 29.29
N SER A 3 9.03 5.98 29.07
CA SER A 3 7.61 6.30 28.86
C SER A 3 7.24 6.13 27.37
N LEU A 4 6.86 4.91 26.98
CA LEU A 4 6.29 4.68 25.65
C LEU A 4 4.82 5.11 25.62
N THR A 5 4.47 6.01 24.72
CA THR A 5 3.11 6.51 24.53
C THR A 5 2.67 6.36 23.08
N ILE A 6 1.40 6.02 22.87
CA ILE A 6 0.77 6.02 21.55
C ILE A 6 -0.20 7.21 21.48
N GLU A 7 0.05 8.11 20.56
CA GLU A 7 -0.78 9.29 20.34
C GLU A 7 -1.48 9.25 18.97
N PRO A 8 -2.73 9.67 18.88
CA PRO A 8 -3.41 9.82 17.60
C PRO A 8 -2.88 11.02 16.83
N VAL A 9 -2.98 10.95 15.50
CA VAL A 9 -2.69 12.06 14.60
C VAL A 9 -3.95 12.89 14.40
N ASP A 10 -4.04 14.03 15.07
CA ASP A 10 -5.25 14.87 15.10
C ASP A 10 -5.05 16.29 14.52
N ASN A 11 -3.82 16.64 14.16
CA ASN A 11 -3.50 17.97 13.68
C ASN A 11 -2.35 17.95 12.66
N GLU A 12 -2.15 19.09 12.02
CA GLU A 12 -1.15 19.28 10.96
C GLU A 12 0.30 18.98 11.44
N ARG A 13 0.63 19.28 12.69
CA ARG A 13 1.96 19.02 13.26
C ARG A 13 2.20 17.53 13.39
N THR A 14 1.25 16.77 13.93
CA THR A 14 1.35 15.31 14.08
C THR A 14 1.25 14.60 12.74
N LEU A 15 0.44 15.08 11.79
CA LEU A 15 0.41 14.57 10.42
C LEU A 15 1.77 14.75 9.70
N ARG A 16 2.38 15.92 9.85
CA ARG A 16 3.73 16.17 9.31
C ARG A 16 4.78 15.24 9.93
N ALA A 17 4.70 14.98 11.22
CA ALA A 17 5.58 14.04 11.89
C ALA A 17 5.38 12.61 11.38
N PHE A 18 4.12 12.19 11.18
CA PHE A 18 3.77 10.90 10.60
C PHE A 18 4.36 10.71 9.21
N VAL A 19 4.18 11.67 8.32
CA VAL A 19 4.69 11.60 6.93
C VAL A 19 6.22 11.59 6.88
N ARG A 20 6.88 12.34 7.76
CA ARG A 20 8.35 12.48 7.73
C ARG A 20 9.11 11.41 8.49
N PHE A 21 8.47 10.60 9.32
CA PHE A 21 9.15 9.61 10.15
C PHE A 21 10.03 8.63 9.36
N PRO A 22 9.60 8.09 8.19
CA PRO A 22 10.44 7.19 7.40
C PRO A 22 11.79 7.79 6.99
N GLU A 23 11.84 9.09 6.68
CA GLU A 23 13.09 9.77 6.30
C GLU A 23 14.16 9.72 7.41
N ARG A 24 13.71 9.67 8.67
CA ARG A 24 14.61 9.50 9.81
C ARG A 24 15.00 8.04 10.00
N LEU A 25 14.03 7.13 9.86
CA LEU A 25 14.21 5.70 10.05
C LEU A 25 15.20 5.11 9.05
N TYR A 26 15.03 5.46 7.77
CA TYR A 26 15.86 4.95 6.67
C TYR A 26 17.10 5.81 6.37
N ARG A 27 17.47 6.70 7.28
CA ARG A 27 18.66 7.55 7.07
C ARG A 27 19.92 6.71 6.88
N GLY A 28 20.55 6.84 5.70
CA GLY A 28 21.76 6.12 5.34
C GLY A 28 21.52 4.76 4.68
N ASP A 29 20.28 4.36 4.48
CA ASP A 29 19.95 3.18 3.69
C ASP A 29 20.06 3.52 2.18
N PRO A 30 21.00 2.88 1.43
CA PRO A 30 21.23 3.21 0.03
C PRO A 30 20.13 2.73 -0.90
N ASN A 31 19.33 1.77 -0.47
CA ASN A 31 18.25 1.19 -1.28
C ASN A 31 16.91 1.89 -1.07
N TRP A 32 16.75 2.62 0.03
CA TRP A 32 15.49 3.28 0.30
C TRP A 32 15.24 4.48 -0.63
N VAL A 33 14.10 4.47 -1.32
CA VAL A 33 13.66 5.57 -2.17
C VAL A 33 12.59 6.37 -1.42
N PRO A 34 12.88 7.63 -1.02
CA PRO A 34 11.93 8.44 -0.27
C PRO A 34 10.72 8.80 -1.14
N PRO A 35 9.49 8.54 -0.67
CA PRO A 35 8.29 8.99 -1.36
C PRO A 35 8.20 10.53 -1.34
N LEU A 36 7.55 11.12 -2.33
CA LEU A 36 7.27 12.53 -2.34
C LEU A 36 6.30 12.87 -1.20
N ARG A 37 6.72 13.75 -0.28
CA ARG A 37 5.90 14.16 0.90
C ARG A 37 4.52 14.68 0.51
N ARG A 38 4.43 15.36 -0.64
CA ARG A 38 3.15 15.84 -1.16
C ARG A 38 2.21 14.69 -1.47
N ASP A 39 2.73 13.64 -2.09
CA ASP A 39 1.94 12.48 -2.52
C ASP A 39 1.54 11.62 -1.31
N GLU A 40 2.44 11.44 -0.34
CA GLU A 40 2.09 10.80 0.94
C GLU A 40 0.97 11.55 1.68
N ARG A 41 1.04 12.88 1.73
CA ARG A 41 -0.02 13.70 2.32
C ARG A 41 -1.32 13.60 1.55
N ALA A 42 -1.25 13.65 0.21
CA ALA A 42 -2.42 13.50 -0.65
C ALA A 42 -3.10 12.13 -0.45
N ARG A 43 -2.30 11.06 -0.33
CA ARG A 43 -2.78 9.70 -0.07
C ARG A 43 -3.55 9.59 1.24
N LEU A 44 -3.15 10.33 2.27
CA LEU A 44 -3.79 10.38 3.59
C LEU A 44 -4.86 11.49 3.73
N SER A 45 -5.08 12.27 2.68
CA SER A 45 -6.04 13.38 2.68
C SER A 45 -7.48 12.86 2.59
N PRO A 46 -8.45 13.51 3.26
CA PRO A 46 -9.87 13.26 3.03
C PRO A 46 -10.33 13.46 1.58
N SER A 47 -9.56 14.19 0.77
CA SER A 47 -9.82 14.37 -0.67
C SER A 47 -9.43 13.16 -1.52
N ASN A 48 -8.69 12.18 -0.97
CA ASN A 48 -8.44 10.93 -1.66
C ASN A 48 -9.75 10.15 -1.81
N PRO A 49 -10.18 9.77 -3.03
CA PRO A 49 -11.43 9.05 -3.28
C PRO A 49 -11.60 7.74 -2.51
N PHE A 50 -10.51 7.10 -2.11
CA PHE A 50 -10.55 5.95 -1.22
C PHE A 50 -11.37 6.21 0.06
N PHE A 51 -11.28 7.42 0.63
CA PHE A 51 -12.02 7.78 1.84
C PHE A 51 -13.52 8.04 1.64
N ALA A 52 -14.03 7.95 0.41
CA ALA A 52 -15.47 7.92 0.17
C ALA A 52 -16.13 6.64 0.74
N HIS A 53 -15.37 5.53 0.81
CA HIS A 53 -15.84 4.25 1.34
C HIS A 53 -14.98 3.70 2.49
N ALA A 54 -13.99 4.43 2.94
CA ALA A 54 -13.06 3.99 3.98
C ALA A 54 -12.89 5.01 5.10
N GLU A 55 -12.38 4.54 6.24
CA GLU A 55 -11.91 5.36 7.35
C GLU A 55 -10.49 4.96 7.71
N ALA A 56 -9.67 5.91 8.14
CA ALA A 56 -8.38 5.62 8.72
C ALA A 56 -8.16 6.40 10.02
N ARG A 57 -7.41 5.78 10.94
CA ARG A 57 -6.89 6.42 12.15
C ARG A 57 -5.39 6.23 12.20
N LEU A 58 -4.67 7.32 12.23
CA LEU A 58 -3.22 7.32 12.25
C LEU A 58 -2.72 7.43 13.69
N PHE A 59 -1.64 6.71 14.01
CA PHE A 59 -1.01 6.70 15.33
C PHE A 59 0.49 6.92 15.22
N LEU A 60 1.04 7.61 16.21
CA LEU A 60 2.47 7.80 16.42
C LEU A 60 2.86 7.14 17.75
N ALA A 61 4.02 6.47 17.76
CA ALA A 61 4.65 6.00 18.98
C ALA A 61 5.78 6.93 19.39
N ARG A 62 5.77 7.37 20.66
CA ARG A 62 6.86 8.16 21.24
C ARG A 62 7.42 7.47 22.48
N ARG A 63 8.74 7.53 22.61
CA ARG A 63 9.48 7.11 23.79
C ARG A 63 10.28 8.32 24.30
N ASP A 64 10.00 8.72 25.54
CA ASP A 64 10.64 9.90 26.18
C ASP A 64 10.57 11.17 25.29
N GLY A 65 9.43 11.36 24.59
CA GLY A 65 9.21 12.46 23.66
C GLY A 65 9.74 12.22 22.22
N GLU A 66 10.65 11.29 22.03
CA GLU A 66 11.20 10.94 20.71
C GLU A 66 10.22 10.09 19.90
N LEU A 67 10.06 10.42 18.61
CA LEU A 67 9.22 9.65 17.70
C LEU A 67 9.94 8.35 17.32
N VAL A 68 9.33 7.19 17.63
CA VAL A 68 9.93 5.85 17.46
C VAL A 68 9.12 4.92 16.56
N GLY A 69 7.91 5.34 16.15
CA GLY A 69 7.10 4.55 15.20
C GLY A 69 5.83 5.26 14.76
N ARG A 70 5.23 4.70 13.73
CA ARG A 70 3.92 5.11 13.18
C ARG A 70 3.14 3.91 12.66
N ILE A 71 1.82 4.00 12.61
CA ILE A 71 0.93 3.03 11.98
C ILE A 71 -0.42 3.67 11.65
N ALA A 72 -1.14 3.13 10.68
CA ALA A 72 -2.53 3.46 10.40
C ALA A 72 -3.42 2.25 10.66
N ALA A 73 -4.58 2.47 11.30
CA ALA A 73 -5.71 1.55 11.28
C ALA A 73 -6.65 1.97 10.17
N ILE A 74 -7.20 1.01 9.42
CA ILE A 74 -8.01 1.28 8.22
C ILE A 74 -9.24 0.37 8.23
N LEU A 75 -10.40 0.95 7.97
CA LEU A 75 -11.65 0.26 7.70
C LEU A 75 -12.08 0.58 6.27
N ASP A 76 -12.25 -0.45 5.44
CA ASP A 76 -12.75 -0.33 4.08
C ASP A 76 -14.12 -1.00 3.97
N ARG A 77 -15.18 -0.18 3.77
CA ARG A 77 -16.56 -0.67 3.66
C ARG A 77 -16.79 -1.43 2.35
N SER A 78 -16.08 -1.09 1.29
CA SER A 78 -16.15 -1.81 0.02
C SER A 78 -15.61 -3.23 0.17
N HIS A 79 -14.50 -3.40 0.90
CA HIS A 79 -13.97 -4.71 1.26
C HIS A 79 -14.98 -5.51 2.09
N LEU A 80 -15.50 -4.92 3.17
CA LEU A 80 -16.45 -5.58 4.07
C LEU A 80 -17.74 -6.01 3.34
N THR A 81 -18.23 -5.20 2.42
CA THR A 81 -19.41 -5.52 1.61
C THR A 81 -19.15 -6.72 0.69
N ARG A 82 -17.96 -6.77 0.08
CA ARG A 82 -17.58 -7.82 -0.86
C ARG A 82 -17.24 -9.14 -0.16
N TRP A 83 -16.36 -9.09 0.82
CA TRP A 83 -15.76 -10.28 1.43
C TRP A 83 -16.48 -10.78 2.69
N LYS A 84 -17.18 -9.90 3.40
CA LYS A 84 -17.98 -10.22 4.61
C LYS A 84 -17.21 -11.00 5.67
N ASP A 85 -15.90 -10.75 5.77
CA ASP A 85 -14.96 -11.51 6.60
C ASP A 85 -14.60 -10.82 7.91
N GLY A 86 -15.20 -9.64 8.18
CA GLY A 86 -14.95 -8.85 9.39
C GLY A 86 -13.52 -8.33 9.51
N ALA A 87 -12.80 -8.24 8.39
CA ALA A 87 -11.43 -7.75 8.38
C ALA A 87 -11.35 -6.23 8.34
N GLY A 88 -10.53 -5.68 9.23
CA GLY A 88 -9.97 -4.36 9.10
C GLY A 88 -8.48 -4.44 8.80
N PHE A 89 -7.87 -3.32 8.49
CA PHE A 89 -6.52 -3.30 7.97
C PHE A 89 -5.60 -2.42 8.81
N PHE A 90 -4.29 -2.68 8.69
CA PHE A 90 -3.26 -1.75 9.09
C PHE A 90 -2.35 -1.43 7.89
N GLY A 91 -1.75 -0.24 7.94
CA GLY A 91 -0.79 0.20 6.93
C GLY A 91 0.13 1.27 7.46
N PHE A 92 0.99 1.80 6.58
CA PHE A 92 1.95 2.85 6.93
C PHE A 92 2.78 2.54 8.18
N PHE A 93 2.98 1.24 8.46
CA PHE A 93 3.76 0.80 9.61
C PHE A 93 5.22 1.12 9.40
N GLU A 94 5.78 1.86 10.35
CA GLU A 94 7.20 2.08 10.48
C GLU A 94 7.56 2.12 11.97
N ALA A 95 8.62 1.43 12.35
CA ALA A 95 9.10 1.41 13.73
C ALA A 95 10.60 1.18 13.79
N ILE A 96 11.24 1.70 14.83
CA ILE A 96 12.59 1.28 15.18
C ILE A 96 12.62 -0.21 15.53
N GLU A 97 13.78 -0.84 15.58
CA GLU A 97 13.94 -2.25 15.93
C GLU A 97 13.64 -2.51 17.42
N ASP A 98 12.37 -2.49 17.76
CA ASP A 98 11.88 -2.63 19.13
C ASP A 98 10.52 -3.33 19.17
N GLU A 99 10.47 -4.50 19.83
CA GLU A 99 9.24 -5.32 19.92
C GLU A 99 8.14 -4.63 20.74
N GLY A 100 8.49 -3.86 21.76
CA GLY A 100 7.53 -3.13 22.60
C GLY A 100 6.86 -1.99 21.82
N VAL A 101 7.63 -1.27 20.99
CA VAL A 101 7.09 -0.21 20.11
C VAL A 101 6.15 -0.83 19.08
N ALA A 102 6.59 -1.87 18.38
CA ALA A 102 5.76 -2.56 17.38
C ALA A 102 4.48 -3.12 18.01
N GLY A 103 4.61 -3.83 19.14
CA GLY A 103 3.47 -4.39 19.88
C GLY A 103 2.44 -3.33 20.27
N SER A 104 2.89 -2.20 20.81
CA SER A 104 2.00 -1.09 21.22
C SER A 104 1.29 -0.45 20.03
N LEU A 105 1.96 -0.29 18.89
CA LEU A 105 1.35 0.19 17.64
C LEU A 105 0.26 -0.77 17.15
N PHE A 106 0.54 -2.07 17.12
CA PHE A 106 -0.46 -3.06 16.72
C PHE A 106 -1.63 -3.14 17.68
N GLU A 107 -1.42 -3.00 19.01
CA GLU A 107 -2.53 -2.94 19.97
C GLU A 107 -3.41 -1.71 19.77
N ALA A 108 -2.84 -0.55 19.44
CA ALA A 108 -3.64 0.63 19.09
C ALA A 108 -4.55 0.37 17.89
N VAL A 109 -4.03 -0.29 16.84
CA VAL A 109 -4.84 -0.70 15.68
C VAL A 109 -5.92 -1.70 16.08
N ARG A 110 -5.58 -2.75 16.85
CA ARG A 110 -6.55 -3.75 17.30
C ARG A 110 -7.67 -3.10 18.13
N GLY A 111 -7.32 -2.19 19.02
CA GLY A 111 -8.30 -1.45 19.83
C GLY A 111 -9.27 -0.64 18.96
N TRP A 112 -8.75 0.07 17.96
CA TRP A 112 -9.55 0.87 17.03
C TRP A 112 -10.47 0.01 16.15
N LEU A 113 -9.98 -1.14 15.69
CA LEU A 113 -10.76 -2.10 14.88
C LEU A 113 -11.85 -2.78 15.71
N ARG A 114 -11.52 -3.25 16.94
CA ARG A 114 -12.49 -3.87 17.86
C ARG A 114 -13.64 -2.94 18.22
N ALA A 115 -13.37 -1.65 18.40
CA ALA A 115 -14.41 -0.64 18.64
C ALA A 115 -15.36 -0.45 17.43
N ARG A 116 -15.09 -1.10 16.30
CA ARG A 116 -15.90 -1.12 15.06
C ARG A 116 -16.39 -2.54 14.71
N ASP A 117 -16.36 -3.45 15.67
CA ASP A 117 -16.75 -4.86 15.53
C ASP A 117 -15.92 -5.65 14.50
N LEU A 118 -14.71 -5.18 14.18
CA LEU A 118 -13.77 -5.88 13.31
C LEU A 118 -12.86 -6.79 14.15
N ARG A 119 -12.81 -8.06 13.77
CA ARG A 119 -12.12 -9.11 14.55
C ARG A 119 -10.86 -9.62 13.90
N VAL A 120 -10.66 -9.32 12.62
CA VAL A 120 -9.48 -9.71 11.84
C VAL A 120 -8.71 -8.45 11.49
N MET A 121 -7.40 -8.47 11.70
CA MET A 121 -6.48 -7.41 11.29
C MET A 121 -5.55 -7.95 10.21
N ARG A 122 -5.56 -7.33 9.04
CA ARG A 122 -4.69 -7.67 7.89
C ARG A 122 -3.84 -6.49 7.46
N GLY A 123 -2.74 -6.76 6.82
CA GLY A 123 -1.85 -5.74 6.26
C GLY A 123 -0.43 -6.25 6.01
N PRO A 124 0.47 -5.33 5.64
CA PRO A 124 0.21 -3.88 5.51
C PRO A 124 -0.47 -3.49 4.20
N PHE A 125 -1.34 -2.46 4.23
CA PHE A 125 -1.96 -1.83 3.06
C PHE A 125 -1.81 -0.30 3.14
N ASN A 126 -1.43 0.37 2.05
CA ASN A 126 -1.06 1.80 2.08
C ASN A 126 -1.82 2.63 1.02
N PRO A 127 -3.13 2.90 1.13
CA PRO A 127 -4.04 2.40 2.17
C PRO A 127 -4.85 1.16 1.77
N SER A 128 -4.85 0.71 0.51
CA SER A 128 -5.67 -0.38 -0.02
C SER A 128 -4.87 -1.46 -0.75
N THR A 129 -5.54 -2.53 -1.20
CA THR A 129 -4.95 -3.54 -2.08
C THR A 129 -4.68 -3.02 -3.49
N ASN A 130 -5.28 -1.89 -3.88
CA ASN A 130 -5.03 -1.21 -5.15
C ASN A 130 -3.79 -0.30 -5.10
N ASP A 131 -3.19 -0.15 -3.91
CA ASP A 131 -2.00 0.63 -3.64
C ASP A 131 -0.82 -0.28 -3.26
N MET A 132 0.23 0.31 -2.68
CA MET A 132 1.36 -0.46 -2.16
C MET A 132 0.93 -1.33 -0.98
N CYS A 133 1.05 -2.64 -1.09
CA CYS A 133 0.68 -3.58 -0.05
C CYS A 133 1.75 -4.68 0.13
N GLY A 134 1.69 -5.32 1.30
CA GLY A 134 2.60 -6.40 1.65
C GLY A 134 3.81 -5.96 2.48
N LEU A 135 4.52 -6.95 2.98
CA LEU A 135 5.75 -6.83 3.75
C LEU A 135 6.88 -7.49 2.97
N LEU A 136 7.96 -6.77 2.71
CA LEU A 136 9.15 -7.35 2.10
C LEU A 136 9.76 -8.39 3.06
N THR A 137 9.98 -9.60 2.57
CA THR A 137 10.58 -10.72 3.33
C THR A 137 11.89 -11.22 2.74
N GLU A 138 12.13 -10.94 1.45
CA GLU A 138 13.35 -11.28 0.71
C GLU A 138 13.73 -10.16 -0.26
N GLY A 139 15.00 -10.07 -0.66
CA GLY A 139 15.49 -9.06 -1.61
C GLY A 139 15.74 -7.69 -0.97
N PHE A 140 16.11 -7.63 0.30
CA PHE A 140 16.41 -6.39 1.03
C PHE A 140 17.62 -5.61 0.49
N ASP A 141 18.45 -6.23 -0.31
CA ASP A 141 19.62 -5.67 -0.98
C ASP A 141 19.29 -4.93 -2.28
N LEU A 142 18.03 -4.95 -2.70
CA LEU A 142 17.56 -4.31 -3.93
C LEU A 142 16.72 -3.07 -3.61
N ALA A 143 16.88 -2.02 -4.43
CA ALA A 143 15.98 -0.88 -4.36
C ALA A 143 14.57 -1.27 -4.85
N PRO A 144 13.50 -0.76 -4.20
CA PRO A 144 12.13 -1.10 -4.58
C PRO A 144 11.81 -0.60 -5.99
N ARG A 145 11.00 -1.36 -6.72
CA ARG A 145 10.37 -0.90 -7.96
C ARG A 145 9.09 -0.11 -7.65
N ILE A 146 8.50 0.51 -8.68
CA ILE A 146 7.26 1.27 -8.52
C ILE A 146 6.17 0.41 -7.89
N MET A 147 5.49 0.94 -6.87
CA MET A 147 4.42 0.29 -6.09
C MET A 147 4.85 -0.97 -5.31
N MET A 148 6.13 -1.22 -5.16
CA MET A 148 6.62 -2.32 -4.33
C MET A 148 6.92 -1.86 -2.90
N PRO A 149 6.61 -2.70 -1.88
CA PRO A 149 6.95 -2.38 -0.51
C PRO A 149 8.48 -2.43 -0.32
N TYR A 150 8.95 -1.59 0.59
CA TYR A 150 10.30 -1.63 1.12
C TYR A 150 10.24 -1.47 2.64
N ASN A 151 10.99 -2.27 3.36
CA ASN A 151 11.08 -2.21 4.82
C ASN A 151 12.39 -2.81 5.33
N PRO A 152 12.80 -2.46 6.57
CA PRO A 152 13.97 -3.05 7.18
C PRO A 152 13.86 -4.58 7.37
N PRO A 153 14.99 -5.33 7.34
CA PRO A 153 14.99 -6.79 7.48
C PRO A 153 14.42 -7.31 8.81
N TYR A 154 14.36 -6.48 9.85
CA TYR A 154 13.84 -6.88 11.16
C TYR A 154 12.30 -6.85 11.26
N TYR A 155 11.57 -6.26 10.29
CA TYR A 155 10.09 -6.18 10.34
C TYR A 155 9.38 -7.53 10.39
N PRO A 156 9.76 -8.57 9.62
CA PRO A 156 9.12 -9.88 9.72
C PRO A 156 9.14 -10.43 11.15
N ARG A 157 10.26 -10.25 11.88
CA ARG A 157 10.37 -10.64 13.28
C ARG A 157 9.43 -9.83 14.19
N LEU A 158 9.37 -8.50 14.02
CA LEU A 158 8.45 -7.66 14.80
C LEU A 158 6.99 -8.04 14.59
N PHE A 159 6.60 -8.35 13.35
CA PHE A 159 5.24 -8.79 13.02
C PHE A 159 4.92 -10.14 13.67
N GLN A 160 5.83 -11.09 13.56
CA GLN A 160 5.66 -12.40 14.19
C GLN A 160 5.56 -12.30 15.73
N ARG A 161 6.41 -11.47 16.37
CA ARG A 161 6.36 -11.21 17.81
C ARG A 161 5.06 -10.52 18.25
N ALA A 162 4.49 -9.69 17.39
CA ALA A 162 3.17 -9.09 17.62
C ALA A 162 1.99 -10.06 17.35
N GLY A 163 2.25 -11.34 17.06
CA GLY A 163 1.24 -12.37 16.84
C GLY A 163 0.61 -12.35 15.44
N LEU A 164 1.21 -11.67 14.49
CA LEU A 164 0.80 -11.71 13.09
C LEU A 164 1.38 -12.96 12.41
N ARG A 165 0.66 -13.48 11.43
CA ARG A 165 1.07 -14.65 10.64
C ARG A 165 0.94 -14.36 9.15
N LEU A 166 1.79 -14.96 8.35
CA LEU A 166 1.68 -14.94 6.89
C LEU A 166 0.35 -15.60 6.46
N ILE A 167 -0.41 -14.92 5.63
CA ILE A 167 -1.68 -15.43 5.08
C ILE A 167 -1.70 -15.48 3.56
N HIS A 168 -0.85 -14.69 2.90
CA HIS A 168 -0.72 -14.67 1.45
C HIS A 168 0.69 -14.23 1.07
N GLU A 169 1.27 -14.88 0.09
CA GLU A 169 2.60 -14.59 -0.43
C GLU A 169 2.50 -14.02 -1.83
N LEU A 170 3.24 -12.94 -2.09
CA LEU A 170 3.35 -12.30 -3.39
C LEU A 170 4.78 -12.47 -3.89
N LEU A 171 4.94 -13.09 -5.05
CA LEU A 171 6.23 -13.26 -5.69
C LEU A 171 6.44 -12.21 -6.76
N THR A 172 7.62 -11.59 -6.74
CA THR A 172 8.05 -10.66 -7.79
C THR A 172 9.21 -11.27 -8.56
N TYR A 173 9.14 -11.16 -9.88
CA TYR A 173 10.15 -11.66 -10.78
C TYR A 173 10.77 -10.51 -11.57
N GLU A 174 12.09 -10.46 -11.62
CA GLU A 174 12.83 -9.62 -12.56
C GLU A 174 13.25 -10.48 -13.75
N VAL A 175 12.87 -10.06 -14.96
CA VAL A 175 13.15 -10.81 -16.18
C VAL A 175 13.83 -9.87 -17.17
N GLU A 176 15.00 -10.25 -17.64
CA GLU A 176 15.65 -9.55 -18.76
C GLU A 176 14.85 -9.78 -20.06
N ALA A 177 14.51 -8.68 -20.73
CA ALA A 177 13.84 -8.78 -22.02
C ALA A 177 14.83 -9.36 -23.04
N PRO A 178 14.56 -10.52 -23.65
CA PRO A 178 15.44 -11.07 -24.65
C PRO A 178 15.47 -10.15 -25.89
N PRO A 179 16.61 -10.00 -26.57
CA PRO A 179 16.73 -9.15 -27.77
C PRO A 179 15.81 -9.62 -28.90
N VAL A 180 15.47 -10.90 -28.92
CA VAL A 180 14.49 -11.50 -29.85
C VAL A 180 13.49 -12.30 -29.03
N LEU A 181 12.19 -12.02 -29.21
CA LEU A 181 11.14 -12.76 -28.52
C LEU A 181 11.15 -14.23 -28.95
N PRO A 182 10.91 -15.18 -28.03
CA PRO A 182 10.74 -16.59 -28.35
C PRO A 182 9.66 -16.80 -29.42
N GLU A 183 9.88 -17.74 -30.36
CA GLU A 183 8.95 -18.00 -31.46
C GLU A 183 7.51 -18.28 -31.01
N ALA A 184 7.34 -18.93 -29.84
CA ALA A 184 6.02 -19.18 -29.28
C ALA A 184 5.27 -17.86 -29.00
N ILE A 185 5.95 -16.86 -28.45
CA ILE A 185 5.39 -15.52 -28.19
C ILE A 185 5.09 -14.80 -29.50
N GLN A 186 5.99 -14.89 -30.48
CA GLN A 186 5.79 -14.29 -31.81
C GLN A 186 4.53 -14.86 -32.49
N ARG A 187 4.34 -16.19 -32.46
CA ARG A 187 3.14 -16.87 -33.00
C ARG A 187 1.85 -16.43 -32.30
N VAL A 188 1.88 -16.30 -30.97
CA VAL A 188 0.73 -15.80 -30.20
C VAL A 188 0.40 -14.36 -30.60
N ALA A 189 1.41 -13.49 -30.70
CA ALA A 189 1.23 -12.09 -31.10
C ALA A 189 0.65 -11.97 -32.52
N GLU A 190 1.13 -12.78 -33.45
CA GLU A 190 0.60 -12.81 -34.82
C GLU A 190 -0.85 -13.31 -34.88
N THR A 191 -1.16 -14.36 -34.12
CA THR A 191 -2.54 -14.87 -33.99
C THR A 191 -3.47 -13.80 -33.41
N ALA A 192 -3.05 -13.08 -32.37
CA ALA A 192 -3.82 -11.99 -31.80
C ALA A 192 -4.06 -10.87 -32.82
N ARG A 193 -3.04 -10.46 -33.59
CA ARG A 193 -3.19 -9.47 -34.66
C ARG A 193 -4.19 -9.93 -35.72
N ARG A 194 -4.13 -11.18 -36.19
CA ARG A 194 -5.08 -11.75 -37.14
C ARG A 194 -6.53 -11.75 -36.60
N ARG A 195 -6.70 -11.87 -35.28
CA ARG A 195 -8.00 -11.78 -34.60
C ARG A 195 -8.46 -10.34 -34.34
N GLY A 196 -7.76 -9.35 -34.86
CA GLY A 196 -8.13 -7.93 -34.76
C GLY A 196 -7.64 -7.22 -33.49
N VAL A 197 -6.82 -7.85 -32.66
CA VAL A 197 -6.18 -7.18 -31.51
C VAL A 197 -5.25 -6.09 -32.01
N ARG A 198 -5.46 -4.87 -31.54
CA ARG A 198 -4.63 -3.71 -31.85
C ARG A 198 -3.96 -3.19 -30.59
N VAL A 199 -2.64 -3.02 -30.65
CA VAL A 199 -1.86 -2.37 -29.61
C VAL A 199 -1.63 -0.92 -30.02
N ARG A 200 -1.89 0.00 -29.12
CA ARG A 200 -1.65 1.43 -29.29
C ARG A 200 -1.08 2.04 -28.01
N CYS A 201 -0.43 3.17 -28.16
CA CYS A 201 -0.03 3.97 -27.00
C CYS A 201 -1.24 4.59 -26.31
N LEU A 202 -1.12 4.83 -25.01
CA LEU A 202 -2.04 5.63 -24.22
C LEU A 202 -2.09 7.05 -24.78
N ASN A 203 -3.28 7.67 -24.83
CA ASN A 203 -3.44 9.05 -25.28
C ASN A 203 -3.43 10.01 -24.07
N PRO A 204 -2.34 10.78 -23.80
CA PRO A 204 -2.27 11.67 -22.65
C PRO A 204 -3.31 12.81 -22.69
N ARG A 205 -3.85 13.13 -23.87
CA ARG A 205 -4.88 14.17 -24.04
C ARG A 205 -6.30 13.71 -23.68
N ARG A 206 -6.48 12.38 -23.51
CA ARG A 206 -7.76 11.75 -23.18
C ARG A 206 -7.60 10.83 -21.96
N LEU A 207 -6.85 11.30 -20.97
CA LEU A 207 -6.43 10.48 -19.83
C LEU A 207 -7.62 9.93 -19.04
N ASP A 208 -8.69 10.71 -18.93
CA ASP A 208 -9.91 10.28 -18.20
C ASP A 208 -10.61 9.09 -18.88
N GLU A 209 -10.66 9.07 -20.23
CA GLU A 209 -11.20 7.92 -20.96
C GLU A 209 -10.26 6.70 -20.89
N GLU A 210 -8.95 6.93 -20.90
CA GLU A 210 -7.98 5.85 -20.74
C GLU A 210 -8.07 5.24 -19.34
N ALA A 211 -8.23 6.08 -18.31
CA ALA A 211 -8.44 5.64 -16.92
C ALA A 211 -9.71 4.79 -16.77
N GLU A 212 -10.81 5.21 -17.39
CA GLU A 212 -12.06 4.43 -17.35
C GLU A 212 -11.92 3.09 -18.07
N ARG A 213 -11.26 3.03 -19.24
CA ARG A 213 -10.96 1.77 -19.93
C ARG A 213 -10.07 0.85 -19.07
N PHE A 214 -9.04 1.43 -18.44
CA PHE A 214 -8.20 0.70 -17.51
C PHE A 214 -9.03 0.13 -16.35
N ARG A 215 -9.85 0.95 -15.70
CA ARG A 215 -10.72 0.55 -14.58
C ARG A 215 -11.63 -0.63 -14.95
N GLN A 216 -12.28 -0.58 -16.12
CA GLN A 216 -13.16 -1.65 -16.58
C GLN A 216 -12.41 -2.97 -16.75
N VAL A 217 -11.26 -2.93 -17.43
CA VAL A 217 -10.42 -4.12 -17.63
C VAL A 217 -9.88 -4.63 -16.31
N TYR A 218 -9.36 -3.73 -15.46
CA TYR A 218 -8.82 -4.05 -14.15
C TYR A 218 -9.86 -4.74 -13.28
N ASN A 219 -11.05 -4.13 -13.13
CA ASN A 219 -12.12 -4.68 -12.31
C ASN A 219 -12.62 -6.04 -12.82
N ALA A 220 -12.70 -6.22 -14.13
CA ALA A 220 -13.12 -7.48 -14.72
C ALA A 220 -12.07 -8.59 -14.58
N SER A 221 -10.79 -8.25 -14.80
CA SER A 221 -9.70 -9.22 -14.82
C SER A 221 -9.29 -9.70 -13.43
N TRP A 222 -9.44 -8.83 -12.40
CA TRP A 222 -8.99 -9.11 -11.03
C TRP A 222 -10.12 -9.52 -10.09
N ALA A 223 -11.36 -9.63 -10.59
CA ALA A 223 -12.55 -9.88 -9.79
C ALA A 223 -12.41 -11.09 -8.84
N GLU A 224 -11.75 -12.15 -9.27
CA GLU A 224 -11.60 -13.40 -8.50
C GLU A 224 -10.30 -13.44 -7.65
N ASN A 225 -9.46 -12.40 -7.71
CA ASN A 225 -8.22 -12.40 -6.96
C ASN A 225 -8.48 -12.18 -5.47
N TRP A 226 -7.66 -12.81 -4.65
CA TRP A 226 -7.71 -12.70 -3.20
C TRP A 226 -7.61 -11.25 -2.72
N GLY A 227 -8.55 -10.85 -1.86
CA GLY A 227 -8.56 -9.51 -1.27
C GLY A 227 -8.90 -8.37 -2.22
N PHE A 228 -9.21 -8.67 -3.48
CA PHE A 228 -9.53 -7.65 -4.47
C PHE A 228 -10.79 -6.84 -4.12
N VAL A 229 -10.66 -5.53 -4.21
CA VAL A 229 -11.79 -4.58 -4.11
C VAL A 229 -11.86 -3.80 -5.42
N PRO A 230 -13.03 -3.73 -6.08
CA PRO A 230 -13.16 -3.00 -7.33
C PRO A 230 -12.78 -1.53 -7.16
N MET A 231 -11.99 -1.03 -8.09
CA MET A 231 -11.63 0.39 -8.17
C MET A 231 -12.83 1.22 -8.59
N SER A 232 -13.15 2.27 -7.84
CA SER A 232 -14.19 3.24 -8.20
C SER A 232 -13.74 4.17 -9.33
N GLU A 233 -14.68 4.88 -9.95
CA GLU A 233 -14.37 5.90 -10.96
C GLU A 233 -13.49 7.01 -10.40
N GLY A 234 -13.75 7.45 -9.16
CA GLY A 234 -12.96 8.46 -8.48
C GLY A 234 -11.51 8.02 -8.26
N GLU A 235 -11.29 6.77 -7.85
CA GLU A 235 -9.95 6.22 -7.65
C GLU A 235 -9.19 6.10 -8.98
N ALA A 236 -9.85 5.68 -10.06
CA ALA A 236 -9.24 5.63 -11.39
C ALA A 236 -8.85 7.03 -11.89
N ALA A 237 -9.72 8.01 -11.73
CA ALA A 237 -9.44 9.40 -12.09
C ALA A 237 -8.29 9.98 -11.23
N TRP A 238 -8.26 9.66 -9.94
CA TRP A 238 -7.19 10.04 -9.04
C TRP A 238 -5.85 9.46 -9.50
N MET A 239 -5.79 8.15 -9.79
CA MET A 239 -4.59 7.49 -10.31
C MET A 239 -4.12 8.14 -11.62
N ALA A 240 -5.02 8.41 -12.56
CA ALA A 240 -4.71 9.09 -13.82
C ALA A 240 -4.10 10.48 -13.58
N SER A 241 -4.63 11.22 -12.60
CA SER A 241 -4.11 12.55 -12.23
C SER A 241 -2.66 12.50 -11.71
N GLN A 242 -2.30 11.44 -10.98
CA GLN A 242 -0.93 11.22 -10.52
C GLN A 242 0.01 10.88 -11.69
N LEU A 243 -0.45 10.05 -12.63
CA LEU A 243 0.33 9.68 -13.82
C LEU A 243 0.64 10.87 -14.73
N ARG A 244 -0.22 11.90 -14.78
CA ARG A 244 0.06 13.14 -15.55
C ARG A 244 1.39 13.81 -15.20
N GLN A 245 1.93 13.56 -14.03
CA GLN A 245 3.17 14.17 -13.56
C GLN A 245 4.42 13.46 -14.11
N VAL A 246 4.26 12.25 -14.65
CA VAL A 246 5.35 11.40 -15.14
C VAL A 246 5.22 11.03 -16.62
N LEU A 247 4.13 11.43 -17.27
CA LEU A 247 3.86 11.31 -18.70
C LEU A 247 4.17 12.63 -19.42
#